data_b84c55f6eee7ada4d621dcef811704a2
#
_entry.id   b84c55f6eee7ada4d621dcef811704a2
#
_cell.length_a   1.000
_cell.length_b   1.000
_cell.length_c   1.000
_cell.angle_alpha   90.00
_cell.angle_beta   90.00
_cell.angle_gamma   90.00
#
_symmetry.space_group_name_H-M   'P 1'
#
loop_
_entity.id
_entity.type
_entity.pdbx_description
1 polymer ?
#
loop_
_entity_poly.entity_id
_entity_poly.type
_entity_poly.pdbx_seq_one_letter_code
_entity_poly.pdbx_strand_id
1 'polypeptide(L)'
;AKMLIHYIVEPVRELSSVAEKISGGELDIEIAYQSEDEIGELAEDFRKTATTLQRIIGDLNHILDAFAKGDYTVKSGCRDAYVGEFDTVHAKLIATTEHVSDALKSIRESSNQVAQGSDQLAVSAQDLAKNATDQAVAVDSLAQSVSEITEQILGTSKSIDIVHDKAKDVGTTAAVSQQKMTELTEAMERISVTSKEIGQVIEEIE
;
A
#
# COMPACT_ATOMS: atom_id res chain seq x y z
N ALA A 1 -67.11 7.14 -59.18
CA ALA A 1 -65.81 6.46 -59.18
C ALA A 1 -64.63 7.44 -58.99
N LYS A 2 -64.47 8.53 -59.72
CA LYS A 2 -63.35 9.48 -59.60
C LYS A 2 -63.29 10.19 -58.23
N MET A 3 -64.43 10.55 -57.66
CA MET A 3 -64.50 11.17 -56.33
C MET A 3 -63.95 10.23 -55.19
N LEU A 4 -64.38 8.99 -55.22
CA LEU A 4 -63.93 7.99 -54.24
C LEU A 4 -62.40 7.75 -54.32
N ILE A 5 -61.85 7.78 -55.52
CA ILE A 5 -60.39 7.59 -55.69
C ILE A 5 -59.62 8.76 -55.07
N HIS A 6 -60.00 9.97 -55.27
CA HIS A 6 -59.30 11.17 -54.86
C HIS A 6 -59.43 11.43 -53.35
N TYR A 7 -60.61 11.22 -52.76
CA TYR A 7 -60.85 11.51 -51.35
C TYR A 7 -60.63 10.37 -50.42
N ILE A 8 -60.49 9.13 -50.89
CA ILE A 8 -60.31 7.97 -50.05
C ILE A 8 -59.07 7.17 -50.47
N VAL A 9 -58.95 6.73 -51.70
CA VAL A 9 -57.98 5.78 -52.17
C VAL A 9 -56.55 6.40 -52.20
N GLU A 10 -56.41 7.63 -52.70
CA GLU A 10 -55.10 8.32 -52.75
C GLU A 10 -54.56 8.63 -51.37
N PRO A 11 -55.29 9.22 -50.41
CA PRO A 11 -54.86 9.46 -49.08
C PRO A 11 -54.49 8.19 -48.32
N VAL A 12 -55.30 7.13 -48.41
CA VAL A 12 -55.02 5.85 -47.78
C VAL A 12 -53.73 5.19 -48.32
N ARG A 13 -53.46 5.36 -49.65
CA ARG A 13 -52.15 4.89 -50.18
C ARG A 13 -50.99 5.71 -49.69
N GLU A 14 -51.14 7.01 -49.58
CA GLU A 14 -50.08 7.86 -48.97
C GLU A 14 -49.79 7.43 -47.55
N LEU A 15 -50.80 7.27 -46.69
CA LEU A 15 -50.64 6.80 -45.32
C LEU A 15 -50.07 5.39 -45.25
N SER A 16 -50.45 4.50 -46.15
CA SER A 16 -49.86 3.15 -46.24
C SER A 16 -48.37 3.20 -46.56
N SER A 17 -47.95 4.07 -47.50
CA SER A 17 -46.53 4.30 -47.81
C SER A 17 -45.76 4.91 -46.62
N VAL A 18 -46.39 5.84 -45.91
CA VAL A 18 -45.82 6.44 -44.68
C VAL A 18 -45.64 5.37 -43.59
N ALA A 19 -46.64 4.50 -43.36
CA ALA A 19 -46.53 3.40 -42.41
C ALA A 19 -45.38 2.44 -42.77
N GLU A 20 -45.18 2.16 -44.06
CA GLU A 20 -44.07 1.36 -44.55
C GLU A 20 -42.72 2.03 -44.26
N LYS A 21 -42.57 3.32 -44.49
CA LYS A 21 -41.38 4.10 -44.16
C LYS A 21 -41.09 4.09 -42.67
N ILE A 22 -42.07 4.37 -41.81
CA ILE A 22 -41.94 4.32 -40.36
C ILE A 22 -41.49 2.92 -39.91
N SER A 23 -42.10 1.87 -40.45
CA SER A 23 -41.71 0.48 -40.13
C SER A 23 -40.29 0.12 -40.58
N GLY A 24 -39.79 0.77 -41.62
CA GLY A 24 -38.41 0.68 -42.09
C GLY A 24 -37.42 1.56 -41.30
N GLY A 25 -37.89 2.34 -40.32
CA GLY A 25 -37.06 3.25 -39.51
C GLY A 25 -36.83 4.60 -40.14
N GLU A 26 -37.52 4.94 -41.24
CA GLU A 26 -37.48 6.25 -41.88
C GLU A 26 -38.50 7.16 -41.21
N LEU A 27 -38.02 8.02 -40.29
CA LEU A 27 -38.91 8.87 -39.46
C LEU A 27 -39.01 10.30 -39.96
N ASP A 28 -38.18 10.71 -40.90
CA ASP A 28 -38.26 12.00 -41.57
C ASP A 28 -39.26 11.90 -42.73
N ILE A 29 -40.52 12.00 -42.36
CA ILE A 29 -41.64 11.83 -43.29
C ILE A 29 -42.43 13.10 -43.44
N GLU A 30 -42.90 13.36 -44.66
CA GLU A 30 -43.85 14.43 -44.97
C GLU A 30 -45.18 13.79 -45.39
N ILE A 31 -46.28 14.18 -44.73
CA ILE A 31 -47.65 13.80 -45.08
C ILE A 31 -48.38 15.03 -45.57
N ALA A 32 -48.61 15.10 -46.88
CA ALA A 32 -49.22 16.25 -47.50
C ALA A 32 -50.73 16.32 -47.28
N TYR A 33 -51.36 15.17 -47.02
CA TYR A 33 -52.80 15.12 -46.85
C TYR A 33 -53.25 15.83 -45.58
N GLN A 34 -54.22 16.83 -45.78
CA GLN A 34 -54.87 17.58 -44.71
C GLN A 34 -56.35 17.59 -44.94
N SER A 35 -57.16 17.14 -43.99
CA SER A 35 -58.62 17.15 -44.06
C SER A 35 -59.17 17.18 -42.62
N GLU A 36 -60.43 17.61 -42.47
CA GLU A 36 -61.11 17.54 -41.17
C GLU A 36 -61.95 16.25 -41.02
N ASP A 37 -61.76 15.28 -41.93
CA ASP A 37 -62.41 13.97 -41.88
C ASP A 37 -61.56 12.94 -41.10
N GLU A 38 -62.04 11.70 -40.96
CA GLU A 38 -61.38 10.60 -40.26
C GLU A 38 -60.00 10.25 -40.87
N ILE A 39 -59.79 10.50 -42.17
CA ILE A 39 -58.49 10.24 -42.83
C ILE A 39 -57.53 11.38 -42.51
N GLY A 40 -57.99 12.59 -42.35
CA GLY A 40 -57.19 13.74 -41.87
C GLY A 40 -56.76 13.56 -40.45
N GLU A 41 -57.64 13.08 -39.56
CA GLU A 41 -57.30 12.72 -38.19
C GLU A 41 -56.22 11.61 -38.13
N LEU A 42 -56.34 10.56 -38.94
CA LEU A 42 -55.37 9.48 -39.06
C LEU A 42 -54.01 10.01 -39.59
N ALA A 43 -54.02 10.92 -40.56
CA ALA A 43 -52.81 11.56 -41.08
C ALA A 43 -52.07 12.35 -39.97
N GLU A 44 -52.82 13.07 -39.15
CA GLU A 44 -52.27 13.81 -38.00
C GLU A 44 -51.68 12.89 -36.93
N ASP A 45 -52.31 11.76 -36.67
CA ASP A 45 -51.78 10.76 -35.70
C ASP A 45 -50.50 10.10 -36.21
N PHE A 46 -50.38 9.84 -37.51
CA PHE A 46 -49.10 9.40 -38.12
C PHE A 46 -48.01 10.46 -37.99
N ARG A 47 -48.33 11.77 -38.24
CA ARG A 47 -47.36 12.88 -38.05
C ARG A 47 -46.85 12.92 -36.59
N LYS A 48 -47.78 12.88 -35.62
CA LYS A 48 -47.44 12.87 -34.19
C LYS A 48 -46.59 11.67 -33.83
N THR A 49 -46.94 10.48 -34.32
CA THR A 49 -46.20 9.25 -34.10
C THR A 49 -44.78 9.38 -34.64
N ALA A 50 -44.61 9.77 -35.88
CA ALA A 50 -43.29 9.92 -36.50
C ALA A 50 -42.43 10.97 -35.76
N THR A 51 -43.02 12.14 -35.46
CA THR A 51 -42.33 13.22 -34.73
C THR A 51 -41.89 12.76 -33.33
N THR A 52 -42.74 12.04 -32.60
CA THR A 52 -42.43 11.52 -31.27
C THR A 52 -41.28 10.52 -31.34
N LEU A 53 -41.35 9.57 -32.28
CA LEU A 53 -40.27 8.58 -32.48
C LEU A 53 -38.95 9.26 -32.90
N GLN A 54 -39.03 10.25 -33.82
CA GLN A 54 -37.84 11.00 -34.26
C GLN A 54 -37.15 11.71 -33.07
N ARG A 55 -37.95 12.35 -32.20
CA ARG A 55 -37.42 13.02 -30.99
C ARG A 55 -36.75 12.01 -30.02
N ILE A 56 -37.39 10.86 -29.77
CA ILE A 56 -36.83 9.81 -28.86
C ILE A 56 -35.55 9.24 -29.45
N ILE A 57 -35.54 8.85 -30.73
CA ILE A 57 -34.37 8.27 -31.37
C ILE A 57 -33.23 9.28 -31.46
N GLY A 58 -33.53 10.54 -31.76
CA GLY A 58 -32.54 11.63 -31.76
C GLY A 58 -31.90 11.85 -30.39
N ASP A 59 -32.73 11.85 -29.35
CA ASP A 59 -32.25 11.98 -27.94
C ASP A 59 -31.41 10.77 -27.49
N LEU A 60 -31.84 9.56 -27.82
CA LEU A 60 -31.07 8.34 -27.54
C LEU A 60 -29.71 8.38 -28.24
N ASN A 61 -29.67 8.76 -29.53
CA ASN A 61 -28.41 8.90 -30.25
C ASN A 61 -27.50 9.94 -29.61
N HIS A 62 -28.04 11.10 -29.20
CA HIS A 62 -27.29 12.14 -28.52
C HIS A 62 -26.67 11.64 -27.22
N ILE A 63 -27.44 10.91 -26.38
CA ILE A 63 -26.96 10.33 -25.11
C ILE A 63 -25.91 9.24 -25.36
N LEU A 64 -26.17 8.34 -26.31
CA LEU A 64 -25.25 7.25 -26.64
C LEU A 64 -23.93 7.76 -27.24
N ASP A 65 -23.99 8.82 -28.07
CA ASP A 65 -22.79 9.48 -28.58
C ASP A 65 -21.92 10.12 -27.47
N ALA A 66 -22.55 10.71 -26.46
CA ALA A 66 -21.88 11.22 -25.32
C ALA A 66 -21.20 10.08 -24.51
N PHE A 67 -21.90 8.97 -24.30
CA PHE A 67 -21.37 7.78 -23.64
C PHE A 67 -20.16 7.18 -24.38
N ALA A 68 -20.24 7.13 -25.70
CA ALA A 68 -19.12 6.66 -26.53
C ALA A 68 -17.87 7.54 -26.38
N LYS A 69 -18.04 8.81 -26.01
CA LYS A 69 -16.96 9.77 -25.70
C LYS A 69 -16.55 9.77 -24.21
N GLY A 70 -17.20 8.94 -23.39
CA GLY A 70 -16.92 8.86 -21.94
C GLY A 70 -17.64 9.94 -21.12
N ASP A 71 -18.58 10.67 -21.70
CA ASP A 71 -19.40 11.65 -20.97
C ASP A 71 -20.71 11.02 -20.52
N TYR A 72 -20.77 10.67 -19.24
CA TYR A 72 -21.94 10.11 -18.57
C TYR A 72 -22.75 11.18 -17.81
N THR A 73 -22.50 12.46 -18.06
CA THR A 73 -23.23 13.57 -17.40
C THR A 73 -24.38 14.13 -18.26
N VAL A 74 -24.45 13.71 -19.50
CA VAL A 74 -25.48 14.19 -20.45
C VAL A 74 -26.88 13.77 -20.00
N LYS A 75 -27.85 14.66 -20.19
CA LYS A 75 -29.26 14.43 -19.84
C LYS A 75 -30.12 14.42 -21.08
N SER A 76 -31.26 13.72 -20.98
CA SER A 76 -32.27 13.75 -22.01
C SER A 76 -32.77 15.18 -22.29
N GLY A 77 -32.83 15.55 -23.58
CA GLY A 77 -33.35 16.83 -24.05
C GLY A 77 -34.86 16.81 -24.32
N CYS A 78 -35.52 15.63 -24.33
CA CYS A 78 -36.92 15.50 -24.65
C CYS A 78 -37.67 14.53 -23.71
N ARG A 79 -37.48 14.69 -22.40
CA ARG A 79 -38.12 13.85 -21.37
C ARG A 79 -39.64 13.73 -21.56
N ASP A 80 -40.30 14.78 -22.06
CA ASP A 80 -41.74 14.87 -22.34
C ASP A 80 -42.21 13.90 -23.45
N ALA A 81 -41.32 13.50 -24.35
CA ALA A 81 -41.61 12.55 -25.42
C ALA A 81 -41.66 11.10 -24.93
N TYR A 82 -41.00 10.80 -23.81
CA TYR A 82 -40.94 9.45 -23.25
C TYR A 82 -42.22 9.16 -22.43
N VAL A 83 -43.24 8.65 -23.10
CA VAL A 83 -44.53 8.26 -22.49
C VAL A 83 -44.76 6.76 -22.64
N GLY A 84 -45.58 6.18 -21.79
CA GLY A 84 -45.91 4.75 -21.81
C GLY A 84 -44.67 3.85 -21.70
N GLU A 85 -44.50 2.91 -22.61
CA GLU A 85 -43.37 1.99 -22.62
C GLU A 85 -42.01 2.69 -22.81
N PHE A 86 -41.97 3.83 -23.48
CA PHE A 86 -40.75 4.62 -23.68
C PHE A 86 -40.24 5.22 -22.35
N ASP A 87 -41.12 5.50 -21.39
CA ASP A 87 -40.72 5.95 -20.05
C ASP A 87 -39.83 4.92 -19.35
N THR A 88 -40.16 3.65 -19.54
CA THR A 88 -39.35 2.54 -18.99
C THR A 88 -37.94 2.52 -19.63
N VAL A 89 -37.85 2.76 -20.93
CA VAL A 89 -36.54 2.84 -21.62
C VAL A 89 -35.71 3.99 -21.08
N HIS A 90 -36.32 5.17 -20.94
CA HIS A 90 -35.68 6.36 -20.39
C HIS A 90 -35.19 6.09 -18.93
N ALA A 91 -36.05 5.53 -18.07
CA ALA A 91 -35.72 5.25 -16.68
C ALA A 91 -34.52 4.29 -16.58
N LYS A 92 -34.49 3.23 -17.40
CA LYS A 92 -33.36 2.29 -17.45
C LYS A 92 -32.08 2.93 -17.97
N LEU A 93 -32.16 3.80 -18.93
CA LEU A 93 -31.02 4.55 -19.47
C LEU A 93 -30.40 5.44 -18.38
N ILE A 94 -31.23 6.20 -17.66
CA ILE A 94 -30.77 7.05 -16.56
C ILE A 94 -30.12 6.20 -15.45
N ALA A 95 -30.77 5.10 -15.02
CA ALA A 95 -30.21 4.21 -14.01
C ALA A 95 -28.85 3.63 -14.45
N THR A 96 -28.71 3.26 -15.72
CA THR A 96 -27.42 2.78 -16.26
C THR A 96 -26.34 3.88 -16.19
N THR A 97 -26.70 5.10 -16.54
CA THR A 97 -25.80 6.27 -16.46
C THR A 97 -25.31 6.50 -15.02
N GLU A 98 -26.23 6.49 -14.06
CA GLU A 98 -25.92 6.66 -12.64
C GLU A 98 -24.98 5.56 -12.14
N HIS A 99 -25.28 4.29 -12.45
CA HIS A 99 -24.43 3.16 -12.04
C HIS A 99 -23.02 3.26 -12.62
N VAL A 100 -22.89 3.64 -13.91
CA VAL A 100 -21.57 3.79 -14.53
C VAL A 100 -20.82 4.97 -13.91
N SER A 101 -21.48 6.09 -13.68
CA SER A 101 -20.91 7.27 -13.04
C SER A 101 -20.38 6.95 -11.63
N ASP A 102 -21.19 6.24 -10.82
CA ASP A 102 -20.80 5.83 -9.46
C ASP A 102 -19.63 4.84 -9.48
N ALA A 103 -19.64 3.90 -10.42
CA ALA A 103 -18.52 2.96 -10.58
C ALA A 103 -17.20 3.69 -10.93
N LEU A 104 -17.26 4.63 -11.87
CA LEU A 104 -16.09 5.45 -12.26
C LEU A 104 -15.58 6.31 -11.09
N LYS A 105 -16.50 6.88 -10.30
CA LYS A 105 -16.15 7.62 -9.09
C LYS A 105 -15.43 6.74 -8.07
N SER A 106 -15.95 5.55 -7.80
CA SER A 106 -15.33 4.58 -6.88
C SER A 106 -13.96 4.12 -7.37
N ILE A 107 -13.79 3.88 -8.68
CA ILE A 107 -12.49 3.55 -9.28
C ILE A 107 -11.50 4.70 -9.08
N ARG A 108 -11.92 5.94 -9.29
CA ARG A 108 -11.08 7.12 -9.09
C ARG A 108 -10.64 7.28 -7.63
N GLU A 109 -11.56 7.09 -6.68
CA GLU A 109 -11.26 7.13 -5.26
C GLU A 109 -10.26 6.03 -4.87
N SER A 110 -10.50 4.78 -5.33
CA SER A 110 -9.58 3.67 -5.09
C SER A 110 -8.20 3.90 -5.71
N SER A 111 -8.15 4.47 -6.92
CA SER A 111 -6.88 4.81 -7.59
C SER A 111 -6.09 5.86 -6.81
N ASN A 112 -6.77 6.87 -6.26
CA ASN A 112 -6.13 7.87 -5.41
C ASN A 112 -5.59 7.26 -4.11
N GLN A 113 -6.32 6.32 -3.49
CA GLN A 113 -5.84 5.60 -2.31
C GLN A 113 -4.61 4.74 -2.61
N VAL A 114 -4.60 4.04 -3.76
CA VAL A 114 -3.43 3.27 -4.20
C VAL A 114 -2.22 4.18 -4.45
N ALA A 115 -2.43 5.34 -5.07
CA ALA A 115 -1.35 6.31 -5.29
C ALA A 115 -0.75 6.81 -3.96
N GLN A 116 -1.60 7.21 -3.01
CA GLN A 116 -1.16 7.63 -1.67
C GLN A 116 -0.45 6.51 -0.90
N GLY A 117 -0.97 5.28 -0.97
CA GLY A 117 -0.32 4.11 -0.37
C GLY A 117 1.04 3.80 -0.99
N SER A 118 1.19 4.00 -2.29
CA SER A 118 2.46 3.82 -3.00
C SER A 118 3.50 4.86 -2.59
N ASP A 119 3.10 6.11 -2.44
CA ASP A 119 3.98 7.19 -1.95
C ASP A 119 4.45 6.90 -0.51
N GLN A 120 3.52 6.47 0.37
CA GLN A 120 3.88 6.09 1.73
C GLN A 120 4.83 4.89 1.78
N LEU A 121 4.62 3.91 0.90
CA LEU A 121 5.51 2.75 0.77
C LEU A 121 6.92 3.17 0.31
N ALA A 122 7.02 4.10 -0.63
CA ALA A 122 8.30 4.63 -1.09
C ALA A 122 9.08 5.32 0.04
N VAL A 123 8.42 6.15 0.86
CA VAL A 123 9.02 6.78 2.05
C VAL A 123 9.49 5.72 3.04
N SER A 124 8.63 4.73 3.35
CA SER A 124 8.98 3.65 4.29
C SER A 124 10.16 2.81 3.80
N ALA A 125 10.27 2.57 2.49
CA ALA A 125 11.40 1.86 1.89
C ALA A 125 12.71 2.65 2.01
N GLN A 126 12.67 3.97 1.86
CA GLN A 126 13.84 4.84 2.08
C GLN A 126 14.29 4.83 3.54
N ASP A 127 13.34 4.92 4.48
CA ASP A 127 13.65 4.85 5.92
C ASP A 127 14.25 3.48 6.28
N LEU A 128 13.73 2.40 5.71
CA LEU A 128 14.27 1.05 5.90
C LEU A 128 15.70 0.93 5.37
N ALA A 129 15.98 1.46 4.18
CA ALA A 129 17.32 1.47 3.60
C ALA A 129 18.32 2.26 4.46
N LYS A 130 17.89 3.42 4.99
CA LYS A 130 18.68 4.22 5.92
C LYS A 130 18.96 3.43 7.20
N ASN A 131 17.94 2.85 7.82
CA ASN A 131 18.09 2.06 9.04
C ASN A 131 19.03 0.86 8.84
N ALA A 132 18.95 0.18 7.67
CA ALA A 132 19.87 -0.90 7.34
C ALA A 132 21.32 -0.41 7.23
N THR A 133 21.56 0.78 6.69
CA THR A 133 22.88 1.40 6.64
C THR A 133 23.39 1.73 8.04
N ASP A 134 22.55 2.34 8.88
CA ASP A 134 22.91 2.67 10.26
C ASP A 134 23.21 1.41 11.08
N GLN A 135 22.46 0.33 10.88
CA GLN A 135 22.74 -0.98 11.48
C GLN A 135 24.08 -1.56 11.02
N ALA A 136 24.43 -1.46 9.73
CA ALA A 136 25.72 -1.94 9.23
C ALA A 136 26.89 -1.22 9.91
N VAL A 137 26.80 0.11 10.08
CA VAL A 137 27.80 0.91 10.80
C VAL A 137 27.89 0.49 12.28
N ALA A 138 26.76 0.25 12.95
CA ALA A 138 26.74 -0.20 14.33
C ALA A 138 27.38 -1.60 14.50
N VAL A 139 27.12 -2.52 13.57
CA VAL A 139 27.74 -3.86 13.55
C VAL A 139 29.25 -3.77 13.36
N ASP A 140 29.75 -2.90 12.48
CA ASP A 140 31.18 -2.68 12.27
C ASP A 140 31.84 -2.13 13.54
N SER A 141 31.21 -1.15 14.21
CA SER A 141 31.68 -0.62 15.49
C SER A 141 31.70 -1.69 16.62
N LEU A 142 30.72 -2.59 16.63
CA LEU A 142 30.70 -3.72 17.57
C LEU A 142 31.84 -4.70 17.26
N ALA A 143 32.11 -5.00 15.99
CA ALA A 143 33.23 -5.87 15.61
C ALA A 143 34.56 -5.28 16.04
N GLN A 144 34.76 -3.97 15.92
CA GLN A 144 35.95 -3.29 16.41
C GLN A 144 36.06 -3.38 17.93
N SER A 145 34.99 -3.14 18.68
CA SER A 145 34.96 -3.23 20.13
C SER A 145 35.30 -4.67 20.64
N VAL A 146 34.78 -5.69 19.95
CA VAL A 146 35.12 -7.10 20.25
C VAL A 146 36.59 -7.37 20.01
N SER A 147 37.20 -6.81 18.96
CA SER A 147 38.61 -6.92 18.68
C SER A 147 39.46 -6.29 19.81
N GLU A 148 39.10 -5.09 20.26
CA GLU A 148 39.78 -4.39 21.36
C GLU A 148 39.68 -5.17 22.70
N ILE A 149 38.49 -5.71 23.01
CA ILE A 149 38.29 -6.56 24.19
C ILE A 149 39.16 -7.80 24.10
N THR A 150 39.28 -8.43 22.94
CA THR A 150 40.14 -9.62 22.75
C THR A 150 41.60 -9.28 23.01
N GLU A 151 42.09 -8.15 22.55
CA GLU A 151 43.44 -7.68 22.82
C GLU A 151 43.69 -7.42 24.35
N GLN A 152 42.71 -6.81 25.01
CA GLN A 152 42.77 -6.62 26.48
C GLN A 152 42.80 -7.92 27.25
N ILE A 153 42.02 -8.92 26.81
CA ILE A 153 42.03 -10.26 27.43
C ILE A 153 43.42 -10.91 27.29
N LEU A 154 44.04 -10.83 26.11
CA LEU A 154 45.40 -11.34 25.89
C LEU A 154 46.43 -10.61 26.76
N GLY A 155 46.33 -9.28 26.88
CA GLY A 155 47.17 -8.49 27.79
C GLY A 155 47.00 -8.86 29.26
N THR A 156 45.75 -9.09 29.69
CA THR A 156 45.44 -9.54 31.05
C THR A 156 46.00 -10.94 31.32
N SER A 157 45.86 -11.88 30.36
CA SER A 157 46.44 -13.23 30.48
C SER A 157 47.95 -13.18 30.68
N LYS A 158 48.65 -12.37 29.87
CA LYS A 158 50.11 -12.17 30.03
C LYS A 158 50.48 -11.58 31.41
N SER A 159 49.67 -10.66 31.93
CA SER A 159 49.87 -10.08 33.26
C SER A 159 49.66 -11.12 34.36
N ILE A 160 48.72 -12.05 34.22
CA ILE A 160 48.48 -13.16 35.12
C ILE A 160 49.70 -14.10 35.16
N ASP A 161 50.30 -14.42 33.99
CA ASP A 161 51.52 -15.25 33.92
C ASP A 161 52.69 -14.60 34.67
N ILE A 162 52.88 -13.30 34.51
CA ILE A 162 53.94 -12.53 35.25
C ILE A 162 53.68 -12.56 36.75
N VAL A 163 52.42 -12.40 37.20
CA VAL A 163 52.07 -12.46 38.62
C VAL A 163 52.28 -13.86 39.16
N HIS A 164 51.96 -14.90 38.39
CA HIS A 164 52.22 -16.30 38.77
C HIS A 164 53.70 -16.57 39.01
N ASP A 165 54.58 -16.14 38.09
CA ASP A 165 56.04 -16.32 38.22
C ASP A 165 56.60 -15.56 39.44
N LYS A 166 56.18 -14.33 39.67
CA LYS A 166 56.56 -13.56 40.86
C LYS A 166 56.05 -14.21 42.14
N ALA A 167 54.87 -14.78 42.18
CA ALA A 167 54.35 -15.48 43.34
C ALA A 167 55.21 -16.75 43.64
N LYS A 168 55.65 -17.44 42.60
CA LYS A 168 56.57 -18.58 42.74
C LYS A 168 57.92 -18.17 43.32
N ASP A 169 58.49 -17.04 42.82
CA ASP A 169 59.74 -16.48 43.32
C ASP A 169 59.65 -16.05 44.81
N VAL A 170 58.51 -15.43 45.17
CA VAL A 170 58.25 -15.08 46.58
C VAL A 170 58.14 -16.34 47.42
N GLY A 171 57.50 -17.41 46.95
CA GLY A 171 57.39 -18.69 47.58
C GLY A 171 58.77 -19.33 47.83
N THR A 172 59.69 -19.32 46.86
CA THR A 172 61.05 -19.80 46.97
C THR A 172 61.88 -18.97 47.96
N THR A 173 61.75 -17.64 47.90
CA THR A 173 62.42 -16.72 48.83
C THR A 173 61.96 -16.94 50.29
N ALA A 174 60.67 -17.16 50.48
CA ALA A 174 60.09 -17.46 51.80
C ALA A 174 60.62 -18.79 52.36
N ALA A 175 60.74 -19.85 51.56
CA ALA A 175 61.30 -21.13 51.94
C ALA A 175 62.78 -21.03 52.36
N VAL A 176 63.62 -20.31 51.59
CA VAL A 176 64.98 -20.00 51.90
C VAL A 176 65.08 -19.18 53.19
N SER A 177 64.25 -18.22 53.43
CA SER A 177 64.18 -17.40 54.60
C SER A 177 63.84 -18.26 55.86
N GLN A 178 62.87 -19.19 55.72
CA GLN A 178 62.49 -20.12 56.76
C GLN A 178 63.63 -21.05 57.15
N GLN A 179 64.41 -21.57 56.20
CA GLN A 179 65.59 -22.37 56.44
C GLN A 179 66.63 -21.57 57.20
N LYS A 180 66.92 -20.32 56.78
CA LYS A 180 67.86 -19.44 57.50
C LYS A 180 67.42 -19.14 58.94
N MET A 181 66.15 -19.00 59.20
CA MET A 181 65.57 -18.78 60.51
C MET A 181 65.75 -20.05 61.36
N THR A 182 65.61 -21.23 60.80
CA THR A 182 65.88 -22.51 61.48
C THR A 182 67.39 -22.63 61.89
N GLU A 183 68.30 -22.34 60.95
CA GLU A 183 69.74 -22.29 61.17
C GLU A 183 70.12 -21.26 62.25
N LEU A 184 69.49 -20.10 62.26
CA LEU A 184 69.71 -19.08 63.29
C LEU A 184 69.24 -19.55 64.67
N THR A 185 68.06 -20.21 64.73
CA THR A 185 67.51 -20.74 65.94
C THR A 185 68.49 -21.82 66.56
N GLU A 186 68.97 -22.73 65.72
CA GLU A 186 70.01 -23.75 66.14
C GLU A 186 71.32 -23.10 66.63
N ALA A 187 71.76 -22.01 65.93
CA ALA A 187 72.93 -21.26 66.34
C ALA A 187 72.70 -20.55 67.69
N MET A 188 71.54 -19.97 67.95
CA MET A 188 71.16 -19.34 69.19
C MET A 188 71.08 -20.38 70.35
N GLU A 189 70.58 -21.58 70.05
CA GLU A 189 70.56 -22.67 71.03
C GLU A 189 71.97 -23.09 71.42
N ARG A 190 72.93 -23.25 70.48
CA ARG A 190 74.31 -23.48 70.74
C ARG A 190 74.97 -22.41 71.60
N ILE A 191 74.72 -21.13 71.31
CA ILE A 191 75.19 -19.99 72.10
C ILE A 191 74.60 -20.05 73.51
N SER A 192 73.32 -20.41 73.69
CA SER A 192 72.72 -20.60 75.02
C SER A 192 73.37 -21.70 75.84
N VAL A 193 73.66 -22.85 75.20
CA VAL A 193 74.36 -23.98 75.84
C VAL A 193 75.77 -23.57 76.27
N THR A 194 76.56 -22.96 75.37
CA THR A 194 77.94 -22.51 75.66
C THR A 194 77.95 -21.43 76.75
N SER A 195 76.94 -20.51 76.73
CA SER A 195 76.81 -19.51 77.80
C SER A 195 76.50 -20.10 79.15
N LYS A 196 75.74 -21.23 79.22
CA LYS A 196 75.52 -22.00 80.44
C LYS A 196 76.76 -22.67 80.92
N GLU A 197 77.50 -23.25 79.96
CA GLU A 197 78.84 -23.93 80.34
C GLU A 197 79.81 -22.90 80.85
N ILE A 198 79.92 -21.70 80.27
CA ILE A 198 80.74 -20.61 80.77
C ILE A 198 80.26 -20.15 82.16
N GLY A 199 78.96 -20.07 82.41
CA GLY A 199 78.41 -19.79 83.73
C GLY A 199 78.79 -20.80 84.78
N GLN A 200 78.78 -22.08 84.42
CA GLN A 200 79.25 -23.17 85.33
C GLN A 200 80.73 -23.08 85.64
N VAL A 201 81.57 -22.79 84.65
CA VAL A 201 83.03 -22.62 84.86
C VAL A 201 83.28 -21.37 85.73
N ILE A 202 82.49 -20.31 85.62
CA ILE A 202 82.66 -19.15 86.52
C ILE A 202 82.24 -19.49 87.95
N GLU A 203 81.20 -20.31 88.14
CA GLU A 203 80.78 -20.80 89.47
C GLU A 203 81.81 -21.76 90.13
N GLU A 204 82.59 -22.47 89.33
CA GLU A 204 83.67 -23.34 89.81
C GLU A 204 84.99 -22.59 90.18
N ILE A 205 85.11 -21.33 89.72
CA ILE A 205 86.30 -20.50 89.98
C ILE A 205 86.14 -19.58 91.22
N GLU A 206 84.91 -19.34 91.68
CA GLU A 206 84.62 -18.62 92.91
C GLU A 206 84.68 -19.51 94.14
#